data_c0d11599006e3161604688318363f6a8
#
_entry.id   c0d11599006e3161604688318363f6a8
#
_cell.length_a   1.000
_cell.length_b   1.000
_cell.length_c   1.000
_cell.angle_alpha   90.00
_cell.angle_beta   90.00
_cell.angle_gamma   90.00
#
_symmetry.space_group_name_H-M   'P 1'
#
loop_
_entity.id
_entity.type
_entity.pdbx_description
1 polymer ?
#
loop_
_entity_poly.entity_id
_entity_poly.type
_entity_poly.pdbx_seq_one_letter_code
_entity_poly.pdbx_strand_id
1 'polypeptide(L)'
;MSKKLIVVADDFGFSEAYNYGVIKAYKEGVVCTLSLMSNMAAAPHAVKLWQSECPEVPLVQHTNFVQYRPVSAPEKVPTLVNEEGMFYRSYLWKSENPNDAKG
;
A
#
# COMPACT_ATOMS: atom_id res chain seq x y z
N MET A 1 22.04 -23.42 -14.66
CA MET A 1 21.63 -22.05 -14.26
C MET A 1 20.69 -22.11 -13.06
N SER A 2 20.96 -21.32 -12.06
CA SER A 2 20.07 -21.20 -10.92
C SER A 2 18.94 -20.22 -11.22
N LYS A 3 17.75 -20.49 -10.72
CA LYS A 3 16.62 -19.59 -10.73
C LYS A 3 16.53 -18.87 -9.38
N LYS A 4 16.21 -17.59 -9.41
CA LYS A 4 16.01 -16.78 -8.20
C LYS A 4 14.59 -16.27 -8.16
N LEU A 5 13.99 -16.23 -6.98
CA LEU A 5 12.64 -15.75 -6.74
C LEU A 5 12.69 -14.65 -5.69
N ILE A 6 12.03 -13.52 -5.99
CA ILE A 6 11.81 -12.45 -5.02
C ILE A 6 10.34 -12.48 -4.64
N VAL A 7 10.06 -12.66 -3.35
CA VAL A 7 8.69 -12.65 -2.83
C VAL A 7 8.47 -11.33 -2.10
N VAL A 8 7.53 -10.55 -2.60
CA VAL A 8 7.18 -9.22 -2.09
C VAL A 8 5.90 -9.30 -1.27
N ALA A 9 5.92 -8.74 -0.07
CA ALA A 9 4.71 -8.53 0.71
C ALA A 9 4.14 -7.16 0.36
N ASP A 10 3.01 -7.14 -0.35
CA ASP A 10 2.29 -5.93 -0.68
C ASP A 10 1.46 -5.41 0.49
N ASP A 11 0.98 -4.18 0.38
CA ASP A 11 0.04 -3.56 1.32
C ASP A 11 0.59 -3.35 2.75
N PHE A 12 1.90 -3.34 2.93
CA PHE A 12 2.50 -2.98 4.22
C PHE A 12 2.08 -1.55 4.58
N GLY A 13 1.57 -1.36 5.78
CA GLY A 13 0.96 -0.10 6.21
C GLY A 13 -0.57 -0.12 6.19
N PHE A 14 -1.19 -1.21 5.73
CA PHE A 14 -2.65 -1.32 5.63
C PHE A 14 -3.32 -1.21 7.01
N SER A 15 -2.84 -1.96 8.00
CA SER A 15 -3.28 -1.91 9.39
C SER A 15 -2.17 -2.40 10.30
N GLU A 16 -2.28 -2.13 11.60
CA GLU A 16 -1.30 -2.63 12.56
C GLU A 16 -1.26 -4.16 12.58
N ALA A 17 -2.42 -4.82 12.57
CA ALA A 17 -2.49 -6.27 12.52
C ALA A 17 -1.85 -6.84 11.25
N TYR A 18 -2.13 -6.22 10.11
CA TYR A 18 -1.52 -6.61 8.84
C TYR A 18 -0.01 -6.44 8.88
N ASN A 19 0.47 -5.35 9.46
CA ASN A 19 1.90 -5.07 9.57
C ASN A 19 2.62 -6.15 10.37
N TYR A 20 2.05 -6.58 11.50
CA TYR A 20 2.62 -7.70 12.27
C TYR A 20 2.65 -9.00 11.46
N GLY A 21 1.59 -9.26 10.68
CA GLY A 21 1.55 -10.42 9.79
C GLY A 21 2.63 -10.41 8.73
N VAL A 22 2.91 -9.24 8.15
CA VAL A 22 3.98 -9.06 7.16
C VAL A 22 5.35 -9.35 7.78
N ILE A 23 5.62 -8.81 8.96
CA ILE A 23 6.88 -9.07 9.67
C ILE A 23 7.04 -10.56 9.98
N LYS A 24 5.98 -11.22 10.41
CA LYS A 24 5.98 -12.66 10.66
C LYS A 24 6.25 -13.44 9.36
N ALA A 25 5.64 -13.06 8.26
CA ALA A 25 5.86 -13.69 6.96
C ALA A 25 7.31 -13.56 6.48
N TYR A 26 7.98 -12.48 6.84
CA TYR A 26 9.41 -12.33 6.61
C TYR A 26 10.22 -13.21 7.52
N LYS A 27 9.99 -13.16 8.84
CA LYS A 27 10.80 -13.89 9.84
C LYS A 27 10.65 -15.41 9.76
N GLU A 28 9.46 -15.90 9.46
CA GLU A 28 9.12 -17.32 9.50
C GLU A 28 8.77 -17.91 8.13
N GLY A 29 8.65 -17.07 7.12
CA GLY A 29 8.24 -17.48 5.78
C GLY A 29 9.24 -17.10 4.70
N VAL A 30 8.72 -16.84 3.50
CA VAL A 30 9.52 -16.66 2.29
C VAL A 30 9.58 -15.22 1.79
N VAL A 31 8.95 -14.28 2.49
CA VAL A 31 8.96 -12.86 2.11
C VAL A 31 10.36 -12.30 2.26
N CYS A 32 10.82 -11.57 1.25
CA CYS A 32 12.15 -10.97 1.25
C CYS A 32 12.18 -9.47 0.88
N THR A 33 11.03 -8.89 0.55
CA THR A 33 10.88 -7.46 0.26
C THR A 33 9.53 -6.98 0.78
N LEU A 34 9.50 -5.79 1.37
CA LEU A 34 8.26 -5.18 1.88
C LEU A 34 7.87 -3.99 1.01
N SER A 35 6.61 -3.94 0.61
CA SER A 35 6.07 -2.86 -0.24
C SER A 35 5.08 -2.02 0.56
N LEU A 36 5.49 -0.80 0.89
CA LEU A 36 4.80 0.10 1.81
C LEU A 36 3.83 1.02 1.10
N MET A 37 2.58 1.01 1.53
CA MET A 37 1.59 2.03 1.16
C MET A 37 1.73 3.24 2.09
N SER A 38 2.52 4.21 1.67
CA SER A 38 2.92 5.34 2.51
C SER A 38 1.79 6.30 2.90
N ASN A 39 0.66 6.27 2.17
CA ASN A 39 -0.50 7.10 2.48
C ASN A 39 -1.45 6.49 3.52
N MET A 40 -1.29 5.23 3.90
CA MET A 40 -2.19 4.56 4.83
C MET A 40 -1.97 5.01 6.27
N ALA A 41 -3.03 4.96 7.08
CA ALA A 41 -2.98 5.39 8.47
C ALA A 41 -1.95 4.60 9.31
N ALA A 42 -1.75 3.33 9.01
CA ALA A 42 -0.81 2.48 9.72
C ALA A 42 0.59 2.46 9.10
N ALA A 43 0.89 3.34 8.13
CA ALA A 43 2.21 3.43 7.53
C ALA A 43 3.31 3.83 8.55
N PRO A 44 3.10 4.80 9.45
CA PRO A 44 4.10 5.10 10.50
C PRO A 44 4.39 3.91 11.40
N HIS A 45 3.38 3.14 11.76
CA HIS A 45 3.54 1.91 12.53
C HIS A 45 4.37 0.87 11.75
N ALA A 46 4.09 0.70 10.47
CA ALA A 46 4.84 -0.19 9.59
C ALA A 46 6.32 0.18 9.54
N VAL A 47 6.63 1.47 9.38
CA VAL A 47 8.02 1.95 9.32
C VAL A 47 8.74 1.69 10.64
N LYS A 48 8.10 1.92 11.78
CA LYS A 48 8.67 1.62 13.08
C LYS A 48 8.99 0.14 13.26
N LEU A 49 8.06 -0.73 12.85
CA LEU A 49 8.28 -2.17 12.88
C LEU A 49 9.44 -2.59 11.99
N TRP A 50 9.48 -2.07 10.77
CA TRP A 50 10.57 -2.36 9.85
C TRP A 50 11.93 -1.95 10.45
N GLN A 51 12.01 -0.73 11.00
CA GLN A 51 13.24 -0.22 11.59
C GLN A 51 13.72 -1.04 12.79
N SER A 52 12.79 -1.51 13.63
CA SER A 52 13.13 -2.26 14.84
C SER A 52 13.33 -3.75 14.61
N GLU A 53 12.60 -4.34 13.66
CA GLU A 53 12.54 -5.79 13.50
C GLU A 53 13.36 -6.33 12.33
N CYS A 54 13.48 -5.57 11.25
CA CYS A 54 14.10 -6.05 10.01
C CYS A 54 14.64 -4.91 9.13
N PRO A 55 15.50 -4.03 9.66
CA PRO A 55 16.00 -2.88 8.89
C PRO A 55 16.83 -3.27 7.66
N GLU A 56 17.31 -4.50 7.62
CA GLU A 56 18.07 -5.06 6.48
C GLU A 56 17.20 -5.43 5.27
N VAL A 57 15.87 -5.54 5.46
CA VAL A 57 14.95 -5.90 4.39
C VAL A 57 14.70 -4.70 3.50
N PRO A 58 14.75 -4.86 2.16
CA PRO A 58 14.37 -3.78 1.27
C PRO A 58 12.93 -3.32 1.52
N LEU A 59 12.75 -2.01 1.71
CA LEU A 59 11.44 -1.38 1.81
C LEU A 59 11.22 -0.56 0.54
N VAL A 60 10.24 -0.96 -0.26
CA VAL A 60 9.91 -0.30 -1.52
C VAL A 60 8.56 0.39 -1.44
N GLN A 61 8.31 1.33 -2.32
CA GLN A 61 7.06 2.05 -2.35
C GLN A 61 5.99 1.24 -3.07
N HIS A 62 4.85 1.08 -2.41
CA HIS A 62 3.62 0.59 -3.02
C HIS A 62 2.75 1.80 -3.36
N THR A 63 2.81 2.24 -4.60
CA THR A 63 2.01 3.38 -5.07
C THR A 63 0.53 3.06 -4.95
N ASN A 64 -0.21 3.93 -4.26
CA ASN A 64 -1.62 3.72 -3.97
C ASN A 64 -2.43 4.98 -4.27
N PHE A 65 -3.34 4.88 -5.26
CA PHE A 65 -4.28 5.93 -5.64
C PHE A 65 -5.74 5.47 -5.55
N VAL A 66 -6.00 4.34 -4.88
CA VAL A 66 -7.31 3.70 -4.88
C VAL A 66 -7.83 3.33 -3.49
N GLN A 67 -7.07 3.66 -2.46
CA GLN A 67 -7.47 3.38 -1.08
C GLN A 67 -7.07 4.52 -0.14
N TYR A 68 -7.95 4.79 0.82
CA TYR A 68 -7.73 5.74 1.89
C TYR A 68 -7.62 7.18 1.38
N ARG A 69 -6.75 7.99 1.96
CA ARG A 69 -6.59 9.41 1.67
C ARG A 69 -5.30 9.67 0.92
N PRO A 70 -5.26 10.68 0.03
CA PRO A 70 -4.00 11.14 -0.52
C PRO A 70 -3.13 11.79 0.56
N VAL A 71 -1.83 11.76 0.37
CA VAL A 71 -0.88 12.54 1.19
C VAL A 71 -1.05 14.03 0.90
N SER A 72 -1.30 14.37 -0.37
CA SER A 72 -1.60 15.75 -0.77
C SER A 72 -2.97 16.19 -0.29
N ALA A 73 -3.15 17.49 -0.07
CA ALA A 73 -4.47 18.04 0.25
C ALA A 73 -5.48 17.70 -0.85
N PRO A 74 -6.72 17.28 -0.50
CA PRO A 74 -7.72 16.86 -1.49
C PRO A 74 -7.99 17.89 -2.56
N GLU A 75 -7.91 19.18 -2.24
CA GLU A 75 -8.14 20.29 -3.16
C GLU A 75 -7.11 20.33 -4.30
N LYS A 76 -5.93 19.73 -4.10
CA LYS A 76 -4.87 19.65 -5.11
C LYS A 76 -5.04 18.46 -6.05
N VAL A 77 -5.88 17.49 -5.68
CA VAL A 77 -6.11 16.27 -6.45
C VAL A 77 -7.60 15.96 -6.61
N PRO A 78 -8.39 16.95 -7.07
CA PRO A 78 -9.86 16.82 -7.04
C PRO A 78 -10.40 15.71 -7.93
N THR A 79 -9.66 15.29 -8.96
CA THR A 79 -10.09 14.21 -9.85
C THR A 79 -9.84 12.81 -9.29
N LEU A 80 -9.07 12.71 -8.21
CA LEU A 80 -8.69 11.42 -7.61
C LEU A 80 -9.50 11.09 -6.37
N VAL A 81 -10.22 12.06 -5.80
CA VAL A 81 -10.90 11.91 -4.52
C VAL A 81 -12.39 12.20 -4.63
N ASN A 82 -13.17 11.61 -3.73
CA ASN A 82 -14.59 11.86 -3.56
C ASN A 82 -14.84 13.10 -2.67
N GLU A 83 -16.11 13.39 -2.35
CA GLU A 83 -16.51 14.51 -1.52
C GLU A 83 -15.92 14.46 -0.10
N GLU A 84 -15.61 13.27 0.38
CA GLU A 84 -14.99 13.07 1.71
C GLU A 84 -13.47 13.19 1.70
N GLY A 85 -12.87 13.45 0.54
CA GLY A 85 -11.43 13.54 0.37
C GLY A 85 -10.73 12.19 0.36
N MET A 86 -11.45 11.12 0.08
CA MET A 86 -10.94 9.75 -0.02
C MET A 86 -10.73 9.38 -1.47
N PHE A 87 -9.70 8.56 -1.75
CA PHE A 87 -9.54 7.99 -3.08
C PHE A 87 -10.76 7.15 -3.49
N TYR A 88 -11.13 7.21 -4.76
CA TYR A 88 -12.07 6.26 -5.33
C TYR A 88 -11.45 4.87 -5.32
N ARG A 89 -12.23 3.88 -4.90
CA ARG A 89 -11.78 2.49 -4.95
C ARG A 89 -11.68 2.00 -6.39
N SER A 90 -10.79 1.07 -6.64
CA SER A 90 -10.52 0.57 -8.00
C SER A 90 -11.76 0.07 -8.73
N TYR A 91 -12.72 -0.53 -8.01
CA TYR A 91 -13.97 -0.99 -8.63
C TYR A 91 -14.90 0.17 -8.98
N LEU A 92 -14.85 1.27 -8.23
CA LEU A 92 -15.63 2.48 -8.53
C LEU A 92 -15.08 3.21 -9.75
N TRP A 93 -13.78 3.12 -9.99
CA TRP A 93 -13.17 3.66 -11.19
C TRP A 93 -13.80 3.10 -12.47
N LYS A 94 -14.16 1.83 -12.44
CA LYS A 94 -14.82 1.18 -13.58
C LYS A 94 -16.25 1.64 -13.78
N SER A 95 -16.96 1.97 -12.70
CA SER A 95 -18.37 2.34 -12.75
C SER A 95 -18.60 3.84 -12.90
N GLU A 96 -17.67 4.66 -12.42
CA GLU A 96 -17.83 6.12 -12.35
C GLU A 96 -16.91 6.88 -13.30
N ASN A 97 -15.94 6.21 -13.91
CA ASN A 97 -15.12 6.82 -14.95
C ASN A 97 -16.01 7.07 -16.17
N PRO A 98 -16.11 8.32 -16.65
CA PRO A 98 -16.94 8.63 -17.83
C PRO A 98 -16.58 7.83 -19.07
N ASN A 99 -15.37 7.32 -19.14
CA ASN A 99 -14.92 6.48 -20.25
C ASN A 99 -15.31 5.02 -20.06
N ASP A 100 -15.56 4.58 -18.83
CA ASP A 100 -15.97 3.21 -18.52
C ASP A 100 -17.50 3.09 -18.47
N ALA A 101 -18.21 4.16 -18.10
CA ALA A 101 -19.67 4.18 -18.06
C ALA A 101 -20.33 4.05 -19.44
N LYS A 102 -19.54 4.12 -20.49
CA LYS A 102 -20.01 4.00 -21.90
C LYS A 102 -19.62 2.72 -22.55
N GLY A 103 -18.91 1.87 -21.83
CA GLY A 103 -18.49 0.55 -22.31
C GLY A 103 -19.40 -0.53 -21.85
#